data_4987df44db6cf42eea11d67b37a2928a
#
_entry.id   4987df44db6cf42eea11d67b37a2928a
#
_cell.length_a   1.000
_cell.length_b   1.000
_cell.length_c   1.000
_cell.angle_alpha   90.00
_cell.angle_beta   90.00
_cell.angle_gamma   90.00
#
_symmetry.space_group_name_H-M   'P 1'
#
loop_
_entity.id
_entity.type
_entity.pdbx_description
1 polymer ?
#
loop_
_entity_poly.entity_id
_entity_poly.type
_entity_poly.pdbx_seq_one_letter_code
_entity_poly.pdbx_strand_id
1 'polypeptide(L)'
;MPLTAKRPTQELIDIVGTLGGTWSGNTAMCRCPAHSDSDPSLSIRQGDRGILVTCFAGCSREDVLRELRRVRPGRHYSAPDATGPQRPANIERLWEQAVDVRGTLAERYLARRNLLPPPREVRFHPRCPYMPKPKTVFEPALLIAVRETRRLVAIQRIFLNKATADYTRKVMLGMPGNGSWRGGEGGTILAIAEGFETADAFARLNAIPCWASLGARRLNQLIIPSAIDTLLIAQDNDAEGRRAADKAEIHYRRPGLTIRRAPPPAKFKDWAKVLDAVVQDISV
;
A
#
# COMPACT_ATOMS: atom_id res chain seq x y z
N MET A 1 12.33 -2.66 -9.31
CA MET A 1 13.23 -2.79 -8.14
C MET A 1 12.48 -2.28 -6.93
N PRO A 2 12.44 -3.02 -5.81
CA PRO A 2 11.85 -2.50 -4.60
C PRO A 2 12.56 -1.20 -4.23
N LEU A 3 11.83 -0.20 -3.74
CA LEU A 3 12.39 1.03 -3.18
C LEU A 3 13.09 0.69 -1.84
N THR A 4 14.22 0.01 -1.92
CA THR A 4 15.09 -0.20 -0.77
C THR A 4 15.60 1.17 -0.33
N ALA A 5 15.34 1.52 0.91
CA ALA A 5 15.96 2.70 1.50
C ALA A 5 17.48 2.49 1.45
N LYS A 6 18.17 3.28 0.64
CA LYS A 6 19.63 3.24 0.54
C LYS A 6 20.25 3.72 1.85
N ARG A 7 21.50 3.33 2.08
CA ARG A 7 22.31 3.91 3.15
C ARG A 7 22.29 5.43 2.97
N PRO A 8 21.97 6.20 4.02
CA PRO A 8 21.93 7.66 3.92
C PRO A 8 23.31 8.23 3.58
N THR A 9 23.33 9.30 2.79
CA THR A 9 24.55 10.08 2.54
C THR A 9 24.95 10.81 3.80
N GLN A 10 26.23 11.18 3.92
CA GLN A 10 26.71 11.96 5.06
C GLN A 10 25.97 13.30 5.18
N GLU A 11 25.72 13.95 4.07
CA GLU A 11 24.91 15.18 4.00
C GLU A 11 23.51 14.98 4.63
N LEU A 12 22.82 13.90 4.29
CA LEU A 12 21.53 13.60 4.87
C LEU A 12 21.60 13.29 6.37
N ILE A 13 22.65 12.61 6.80
CA ILE A 13 22.90 12.32 8.22
C ILE A 13 23.07 13.63 9.01
N ASP A 14 23.85 14.55 8.46
CA ASP A 14 24.15 15.84 9.09
C ASP A 14 22.91 16.74 9.15
N ILE A 15 22.10 16.76 8.10
CA ILE A 15 20.79 17.45 8.08
C ILE A 15 19.87 16.87 9.16
N VAL A 16 19.71 15.55 9.21
CA VAL A 16 18.86 14.89 10.19
C VAL A 16 19.31 15.18 11.61
N GLY A 17 20.63 15.11 11.88
CA GLY A 17 21.19 15.44 13.19
C GLY A 17 20.93 16.88 13.58
N THR A 18 21.07 17.84 12.65
CA THR A 18 20.77 19.27 12.86
C THR A 18 19.32 19.51 13.23
N LEU A 19 18.40 18.74 12.62
CA LEU A 19 16.95 18.80 12.91
C LEU A 19 16.56 17.97 14.16
N GLY A 20 17.54 17.51 14.97
CA GLY A 20 17.30 16.73 16.19
C GLY A 20 16.69 15.36 15.91
N GLY A 21 17.04 14.78 14.77
CA GLY A 21 16.46 13.51 14.33
C GLY A 21 17.12 12.28 14.91
N THR A 22 16.38 11.19 14.90
CA THR A 22 16.83 9.84 15.28
C THR A 22 16.63 8.87 14.11
N TRP A 23 17.60 7.97 13.94
CA TRP A 23 17.57 6.96 12.88
C TRP A 23 16.95 5.66 13.38
N SER A 24 16.16 5.02 12.50
CA SER A 24 15.71 3.64 12.65
C SER A 24 16.01 2.92 11.33
N GLY A 25 17.14 2.21 11.30
CA GLY A 25 17.74 1.72 10.07
C GLY A 25 18.05 2.87 9.09
N ASN A 26 17.58 2.78 7.85
CA ASN A 26 17.81 3.78 6.81
C ASN A 26 16.74 4.90 6.74
N THR A 27 15.85 4.98 7.72
CA THR A 27 14.83 6.02 7.83
C THR A 27 15.00 6.80 9.12
N ALA A 28 14.94 8.12 9.05
CA ALA A 28 14.98 8.97 10.24
C ALA A 28 13.64 9.64 10.50
N MET A 29 13.41 9.97 11.77
CA MET A 29 12.37 10.90 12.21
C MET A 29 13.05 12.13 12.80
N CYS A 30 12.71 13.32 12.30
CA CYS A 30 13.26 14.59 12.75
C CYS A 30 12.18 15.69 12.75
N ARG A 31 12.53 16.86 13.28
CA ARG A 31 11.66 18.03 13.19
C ARG A 31 11.54 18.48 11.74
N CYS A 32 10.35 18.90 11.33
CA CYS A 32 10.10 19.39 9.98
C CYS A 32 10.55 20.86 9.86
N PRO A 33 11.39 21.22 8.88
CA PRO A 33 11.82 22.62 8.72
C PRO A 33 10.77 23.50 8.02
N ALA A 34 9.68 22.92 7.49
CA ALA A 34 8.65 23.64 6.74
C ALA A 34 7.51 24.18 7.62
N HIS A 35 7.52 23.91 8.93
CA HIS A 35 6.61 24.48 9.90
C HIS A 35 7.27 24.55 11.28
N SER A 36 6.68 25.31 12.22
CA SER A 36 7.15 25.33 13.61
C SER A 36 6.89 23.95 14.24
N ASP A 37 7.96 23.19 14.47
CA ASP A 37 7.90 21.80 14.93
C ASP A 37 8.69 21.61 16.24
N SER A 38 7.98 21.32 17.33
CA SER A 38 8.57 20.99 18.63
C SER A 38 8.91 19.52 18.76
N ASP A 39 8.20 18.66 18.02
CA ASP A 39 8.29 17.21 18.06
C ASP A 39 8.63 16.63 16.68
N PRO A 40 9.41 15.55 16.57
CA PRO A 40 9.73 14.95 15.28
C PRO A 40 8.49 14.55 14.48
N SER A 41 8.19 15.28 13.41
CA SER A 41 7.02 15.05 12.53
C SER A 41 7.41 14.70 11.09
N LEU A 42 8.70 14.79 10.74
CA LEU A 42 9.21 14.51 9.41
C LEU A 42 9.88 13.15 9.35
N SER A 43 9.34 12.26 8.53
CA SER A 43 10.04 11.04 8.10
C SER A 43 10.91 11.36 6.89
N ILE A 44 12.18 10.97 6.94
CA ILE A 44 13.14 11.23 5.87
C ILE A 44 14.04 10.01 5.61
N ARG A 45 14.34 9.73 4.34
CA ARG A 45 15.21 8.63 3.93
C ARG A 45 15.87 8.89 2.60
N GLN A 46 16.99 8.20 2.34
CA GLN A 46 17.63 8.21 1.03
C GLN A 46 16.88 7.30 0.06
N GLY A 47 16.49 7.85 -1.09
CA GLY A 47 15.94 7.11 -2.22
C GLY A 47 16.93 7.05 -3.39
N ASP A 48 16.55 6.37 -4.47
CA ASP A 48 17.40 6.18 -5.66
C ASP A 48 17.72 7.48 -6.41
N ARG A 49 16.80 8.44 -6.42
CA ARG A 49 16.89 9.71 -7.16
C ARG A 49 16.93 10.93 -6.24
N GLY A 50 17.17 10.75 -4.95
CA GLY A 50 17.19 11.85 -3.97
C GLY A 50 16.48 11.52 -2.68
N ILE A 51 16.24 12.53 -1.87
CA ILE A 51 15.64 12.39 -0.55
C ILE A 51 14.12 12.18 -0.65
N LEU A 52 13.62 11.20 0.07
CA LEU A 52 12.20 10.93 0.23
C LEU A 52 11.74 11.44 1.59
N VAL A 53 10.68 12.25 1.60
CA VAL A 53 10.15 12.91 2.79
C VAL A 53 8.65 12.69 2.92
N THR A 54 8.18 12.62 4.18
CA THR A 54 6.77 12.63 4.56
C THR A 54 6.61 13.40 5.85
N CYS A 55 5.97 14.56 5.80
CA CYS A 55 5.61 15.31 6.99
C CYS A 55 4.24 14.84 7.50
N PHE A 56 4.20 14.35 8.74
CA PHE A 56 2.97 13.86 9.36
C PHE A 56 2.08 15.01 9.91
N ALA A 57 2.60 16.24 9.92
CA ALA A 57 1.82 17.43 10.22
C ALA A 57 1.13 18.05 8.99
N GLY A 58 1.34 17.47 7.78
CA GLY A 58 0.61 17.84 6.58
C GLY A 58 1.30 18.81 5.62
N CYS A 59 2.58 19.15 5.83
CA CYS A 59 3.32 19.97 4.86
C CYS A 59 3.46 19.25 3.52
N SER A 60 3.41 20.01 2.42
CA SER A 60 3.65 19.48 1.09
C SER A 60 5.09 18.97 0.97
N ARG A 61 5.30 17.98 0.10
CA ARG A 61 6.64 17.45 -0.17
C ARG A 61 7.57 18.53 -0.72
N GLU A 62 7.04 19.37 -1.57
CA GLU A 62 7.74 20.46 -2.24
C GLU A 62 8.27 21.49 -1.24
N ASP A 63 7.42 21.88 -0.29
CA ASP A 63 7.79 22.81 0.78
C ASP A 63 8.86 22.22 1.69
N VAL A 64 8.69 20.97 2.10
CA VAL A 64 9.69 20.28 2.93
C VAL A 64 11.05 20.20 2.23
N LEU A 65 11.08 19.81 0.95
CA LEU A 65 12.33 19.72 0.20
C LEU A 65 12.97 21.08 -0.03
N ARG A 66 12.18 22.15 -0.21
CA ARG A 66 12.68 23.52 -0.33
C ARG A 66 13.36 23.96 0.97
N GLU A 67 12.73 23.74 2.10
CA GLU A 67 13.31 24.14 3.41
C GLU A 67 14.49 23.26 3.80
N LEU A 68 14.49 21.98 3.49
CA LEU A 68 15.65 21.09 3.73
C LEU A 68 16.92 21.57 3.01
N ARG A 69 16.80 22.16 1.81
CA ARG A 69 17.94 22.73 1.08
C ARG A 69 18.56 23.95 1.78
N ARG A 70 17.82 24.59 2.67
CA ARG A 70 18.28 25.75 3.46
C ARG A 70 18.95 25.35 4.76
N VAL A 71 18.74 24.12 5.23
CA VAL A 71 19.40 23.62 6.43
C VAL A 71 20.90 23.58 6.21
N ARG A 72 21.65 24.23 7.11
CA ARG A 72 23.12 24.22 7.10
C ARG A 72 23.60 23.46 8.33
N PRO A 73 24.14 22.23 8.16
CA PRO A 73 24.72 21.50 9.26
C PRO A 73 25.95 22.23 9.83
N GLY A 74 25.96 22.48 11.11
CA GLY A 74 27.10 23.11 11.81
C GLY A 74 28.17 22.12 12.24
N ARG A 75 27.93 20.82 12.14
CA ARG A 75 28.86 19.73 12.52
C ARG A 75 28.50 18.43 11.78
N HIS A 76 29.47 17.51 11.77
CA HIS A 76 29.21 16.14 11.32
C HIS A 76 28.61 15.31 12.46
N TYR A 77 27.63 14.49 12.06
CA TYR A 77 26.99 13.52 12.92
C TYR A 77 27.42 12.10 12.55
N SER A 78 27.48 11.21 13.52
CA SER A 78 27.81 9.80 13.27
C SER A 78 26.76 9.16 12.38
N ALA A 79 27.21 8.34 11.43
CA ALA A 79 26.30 7.53 10.63
C ALA A 79 25.45 6.64 11.55
N PRO A 80 24.18 6.42 11.20
CA PRO A 80 23.38 5.47 11.95
C PRO A 80 24.02 4.09 11.87
N ASP A 81 24.04 3.37 12.98
CA ASP A 81 24.44 1.96 12.98
C ASP A 81 23.52 1.19 12.03
N ALA A 82 24.07 0.83 10.87
CA ALA A 82 23.34 0.05 9.86
C ALA A 82 22.96 -1.35 10.37
N THR A 83 23.50 -1.74 11.53
CA THR A 83 23.32 -3.05 12.16
C THR A 83 22.26 -3.07 13.26
N GLY A 84 21.68 -1.92 13.63
CA GLY A 84 20.50 -1.95 14.49
C GLY A 84 19.40 -2.71 13.77
N PRO A 85 18.86 -3.83 14.34
CA PRO A 85 17.78 -4.54 13.70
C PRO A 85 16.65 -3.52 13.52
N GLN A 86 16.34 -3.15 12.27
CA GLN A 86 14.97 -2.78 11.96
C GLN A 86 14.17 -3.98 12.46
N ARG A 87 13.57 -3.84 13.65
CA ARG A 87 12.60 -4.84 14.05
C ARG A 87 11.56 -4.79 12.95
N PRO A 88 11.53 -5.81 12.07
CA PRO A 88 10.52 -5.83 11.03
C PRO A 88 9.21 -5.60 11.77
N ALA A 89 8.39 -4.69 11.24
CA ALA A 89 7.06 -4.52 11.81
C ALA A 89 6.51 -5.92 11.94
N ASN A 90 6.16 -6.34 13.17
CA ASN A 90 5.71 -7.72 13.37
C ASN A 90 4.32 -7.85 12.77
N ILE A 91 4.31 -7.98 11.44
CA ILE A 91 3.09 -8.09 10.62
C ILE A 91 2.31 -9.34 10.99
N GLU A 92 3.01 -10.43 11.35
CA GLU A 92 2.40 -11.68 11.78
C GLU A 92 1.62 -11.46 13.07
N ARG A 93 2.25 -10.84 14.08
CA ARG A 93 1.57 -10.51 15.33
C ARG A 93 0.37 -9.57 15.11
N LEU A 94 0.50 -8.56 14.23
CA LEU A 94 -0.61 -7.66 13.94
C LEU A 94 -1.77 -8.41 13.27
N TRP A 95 -1.43 -9.36 12.37
CA TRP A 95 -2.40 -10.21 11.71
C TRP A 95 -3.10 -11.16 12.68
N GLU A 96 -2.36 -11.77 13.59
CA GLU A 96 -2.88 -12.68 14.63
C GLU A 96 -3.79 -11.97 15.63
N GLN A 97 -3.48 -10.73 16.01
CA GLN A 97 -4.29 -9.90 16.90
C GLN A 97 -5.59 -9.39 16.25
N ALA A 98 -5.69 -9.47 14.93
CA ALA A 98 -6.88 -9.08 14.20
C ALA A 98 -7.94 -10.18 14.22
N VAL A 99 -9.20 -9.78 14.24
CA VAL A 99 -10.37 -10.66 14.32
C VAL A 99 -11.09 -10.79 12.98
N ASP A 100 -12.06 -11.69 12.90
CA ASP A 100 -12.98 -11.76 11.76
C ASP A 100 -13.68 -10.42 11.53
N VAL A 101 -13.99 -10.11 10.28
CA VAL A 101 -14.61 -8.82 9.93
C VAL A 101 -16.10 -8.75 10.26
N ARG A 102 -16.78 -9.89 10.42
CA ARG A 102 -18.23 -9.96 10.67
C ARG A 102 -18.58 -9.28 11.99
N GLY A 103 -19.67 -8.53 12.01
CA GLY A 103 -20.11 -7.74 13.16
C GLY A 103 -19.24 -6.53 13.48
N THR A 104 -18.28 -6.17 12.62
CA THR A 104 -17.32 -5.09 12.87
C THR A 104 -17.51 -3.88 11.96
N LEU A 105 -16.73 -2.83 12.22
CA LEU A 105 -16.66 -1.66 11.35
C LEU A 105 -16.15 -2.00 9.94
N ALA A 106 -15.31 -3.04 9.81
CA ALA A 106 -14.82 -3.51 8.53
C ALA A 106 -15.91 -4.17 7.68
N GLU A 107 -16.84 -4.90 8.29
CA GLU A 107 -18.00 -5.42 7.56
C GLU A 107 -18.87 -4.29 7.02
N ARG A 108 -19.12 -3.24 7.81
CA ARG A 108 -19.85 -2.05 7.35
C ARG A 108 -19.13 -1.36 6.16
N TYR A 109 -17.81 -1.28 6.21
CA TYR A 109 -16.99 -0.77 5.10
C TYR A 109 -17.18 -1.62 3.83
N LEU A 110 -17.09 -2.95 3.95
CA LEU A 110 -17.26 -3.87 2.83
C LEU A 110 -18.71 -3.83 2.27
N ALA A 111 -19.71 -3.80 3.15
CA ALA A 111 -21.12 -3.68 2.75
C ALA A 111 -21.39 -2.44 1.90
N ARG A 112 -20.84 -1.28 2.30
CA ARG A 112 -20.97 -0.02 1.56
C ARG A 112 -20.31 -0.04 0.17
N ARG A 113 -19.49 -1.03 -0.12
CA ARG A 113 -18.81 -1.26 -1.40
C ARG A 113 -19.31 -2.50 -2.14
N ASN A 114 -20.42 -3.05 -1.66
CA ASN A 114 -21.02 -4.27 -2.23
C ASN A 114 -20.07 -5.49 -2.25
N LEU A 115 -19.11 -5.53 -1.28
CA LEU A 115 -18.10 -6.58 -1.17
C LEU A 115 -18.46 -7.61 -0.07
N LEU A 116 -19.75 -7.89 0.11
CA LEU A 116 -20.23 -8.99 0.96
C LEU A 116 -20.68 -10.18 0.11
N PRO A 117 -20.51 -11.43 0.59
CA PRO A 117 -19.85 -11.81 1.84
C PRO A 117 -18.38 -11.38 1.85
N PRO A 118 -17.76 -11.21 3.06
CA PRO A 118 -16.38 -10.76 3.16
C PRO A 118 -15.43 -11.64 2.34
N PRO A 119 -14.53 -11.03 1.55
CA PRO A 119 -13.55 -11.79 0.78
C PRO A 119 -12.50 -12.46 1.68
N ARG A 120 -11.74 -13.37 1.10
CA ARG A 120 -10.64 -14.05 1.82
C ARG A 120 -9.49 -13.08 2.13
N GLU A 121 -8.65 -13.49 3.08
CA GLU A 121 -7.40 -12.78 3.41
C GLU A 121 -7.63 -11.32 3.86
N VAL A 122 -8.73 -11.11 4.60
CA VAL A 122 -9.06 -9.85 5.28
C VAL A 122 -9.38 -10.10 6.75
N ARG A 123 -9.00 -9.15 7.61
CA ARG A 123 -9.28 -9.18 9.05
C ARG A 123 -9.56 -7.76 9.57
N PHE A 124 -10.19 -7.64 10.70
CA PHE A 124 -10.42 -6.37 11.38
C PHE A 124 -9.53 -6.22 12.61
N HIS A 125 -8.85 -5.08 12.73
CA HIS A 125 -8.09 -4.74 13.92
C HIS A 125 -8.68 -3.49 14.58
N PRO A 126 -9.24 -3.59 15.81
CA PRO A 126 -9.97 -2.47 16.44
C PRO A 126 -9.06 -1.31 16.85
N ARG A 127 -7.77 -1.58 17.08
CA ARG A 127 -6.75 -0.63 17.54
C ARG A 127 -5.44 -0.82 16.81
N CYS A 128 -5.48 -0.75 15.47
CA CYS A 128 -4.30 -0.87 14.62
C CYS A 128 -3.36 0.32 14.85
N PRO A 129 -2.07 0.08 15.16
CA PRO A 129 -1.12 1.16 15.37
C PRO A 129 -0.84 1.91 14.06
N TYR A 130 -0.79 3.23 14.15
CA TYR A 130 -0.37 4.12 13.09
C TYR A 130 0.66 5.11 13.62
N MET A 131 1.62 5.52 12.81
CA MET A 131 2.80 6.32 13.14
C MET A 131 3.82 5.62 14.06
N PRO A 132 5.11 5.99 13.96
CA PRO A 132 6.15 5.51 14.86
C PRO A 132 6.03 6.16 16.25
N LYS A 133 6.65 5.52 17.24
CA LYS A 133 6.81 6.14 18.57
C LYS A 133 7.60 7.45 18.45
N PRO A 134 7.31 8.46 19.28
CA PRO A 134 6.31 8.49 20.35
C PRO A 134 4.89 8.82 19.89
N LYS A 135 4.68 9.18 18.61
CA LYS A 135 3.39 9.65 18.06
C LYS A 135 2.44 8.52 17.63
N THR A 136 2.64 7.30 18.15
CA THR A 136 1.76 6.17 17.77
C THR A 136 0.33 6.42 18.22
N VAL A 137 -0.59 6.42 17.25
CA VAL A 137 -2.04 6.43 17.47
C VAL A 137 -2.63 5.07 17.15
N PHE A 138 -3.78 4.75 17.73
CA PHE A 138 -4.44 3.47 17.56
C PHE A 138 -5.84 3.69 16.99
N GLU A 139 -6.08 3.21 15.78
CA GLU A 139 -7.33 3.40 15.05
C GLU A 139 -7.85 2.07 14.51
N PRO A 140 -9.17 1.93 14.31
CA PRO A 140 -9.73 0.74 13.69
C PRO A 140 -9.30 0.65 12.23
N ALA A 141 -8.95 -0.56 11.79
CA ALA A 141 -8.52 -0.79 10.42
C ALA A 141 -8.99 -2.15 9.88
N LEU A 142 -9.39 -2.18 8.61
CA LEU A 142 -9.45 -3.40 7.82
C LEU A 142 -8.02 -3.73 7.38
N LEU A 143 -7.59 -4.94 7.66
CA LEU A 143 -6.29 -5.48 7.28
C LEU A 143 -6.46 -6.37 6.06
N ILE A 144 -5.64 -6.15 5.05
CA ILE A 144 -5.59 -6.93 3.81
C ILE A 144 -4.22 -7.62 3.74
N ALA A 145 -4.20 -8.95 3.74
CA ALA A 145 -2.96 -9.70 3.68
C ALA A 145 -2.31 -9.57 2.30
N VAL A 146 -1.00 -9.38 2.29
CA VAL A 146 -0.15 -9.45 1.11
C VAL A 146 0.74 -10.67 1.24
N ARG A 147 0.58 -11.62 0.32
CA ARG A 147 1.32 -12.88 0.38
C ARG A 147 2.19 -13.12 -0.84
N GLU A 148 3.41 -13.58 -0.59
CA GLU A 148 4.22 -14.29 -1.58
C GLU A 148 4.00 -15.80 -1.37
N THR A 149 3.38 -16.46 -2.33
CA THR A 149 2.91 -17.85 -2.18
C THR A 149 2.02 -17.98 -0.93
N ARG A 150 2.51 -18.51 0.18
CA ARG A 150 1.79 -18.67 1.45
C ARG A 150 2.29 -17.73 2.55
N ARG A 151 3.48 -17.16 2.40
CA ARG A 151 4.11 -16.30 3.40
C ARG A 151 3.47 -14.92 3.43
N LEU A 152 3.07 -14.46 4.60
CA LEU A 152 2.65 -13.08 4.81
C LEU A 152 3.90 -12.19 4.71
N VAL A 153 3.93 -11.24 3.78
CA VAL A 153 5.07 -10.35 3.54
C VAL A 153 4.77 -8.89 3.86
N ALA A 154 3.48 -8.54 3.80
CA ALA A 154 3.01 -7.21 4.16
C ALA A 154 1.51 -7.25 4.49
N ILE A 155 1.01 -6.15 5.03
CA ILE A 155 -0.42 -5.91 5.27
C ILE A 155 -0.74 -4.52 4.75
N GLN A 156 -1.74 -4.39 3.87
CA GLN A 156 -2.34 -3.10 3.62
C GLN A 156 -3.36 -2.84 4.73
N ARG A 157 -3.20 -1.73 5.44
CA ARG A 157 -4.10 -1.28 6.50
C ARG A 157 -5.00 -0.18 5.93
N ILE A 158 -6.30 -0.43 5.90
CA ILE A 158 -7.32 0.54 5.52
C ILE A 158 -7.91 1.05 6.82
N PHE A 159 -7.49 2.23 7.26
CA PHE A 159 -7.98 2.85 8.49
C PHE A 159 -9.39 3.39 8.28
N LEU A 160 -10.27 3.15 9.25
CA LEU A 160 -11.71 3.40 9.12
C LEU A 160 -12.17 4.51 10.07
N ASN A 161 -13.01 5.39 9.55
CA ASN A 161 -13.74 6.35 10.36
C ASN A 161 -14.81 5.62 11.21
N LYS A 162 -14.79 5.83 12.51
CA LYS A 162 -15.70 5.13 13.45
C LYS A 162 -17.17 5.45 13.22
N ALA A 163 -17.49 6.65 12.80
CA ALA A 163 -18.87 7.08 12.59
C ALA A 163 -19.41 6.59 11.23
N THR A 164 -18.65 6.82 10.14
CA THR A 164 -19.13 6.57 8.78
C THR A 164 -18.77 5.20 8.23
N ALA A 165 -17.79 4.50 8.83
CA ALA A 165 -17.15 3.32 8.31
C ALA A 165 -16.41 3.52 6.97
N ASP A 166 -16.26 4.76 6.49
CA ASP A 166 -15.43 5.05 5.32
C ASP A 166 -13.95 5.02 5.67
N TYR A 167 -13.11 4.80 4.67
CA TYR A 167 -11.67 4.84 4.89
C TYR A 167 -11.18 6.28 5.07
N THR A 168 -10.20 6.45 5.95
CA THR A 168 -9.47 7.70 6.13
C THR A 168 -8.15 7.69 5.40
N ARG A 169 -7.48 6.54 5.37
CA ARG A 169 -6.20 6.33 4.69
C ARG A 169 -5.94 4.86 4.42
N LYS A 170 -5.11 4.57 3.41
CA LYS A 170 -4.60 3.23 3.10
C LYS A 170 -3.08 3.25 3.22
N VAL A 171 -2.52 2.37 4.03
CA VAL A 171 -1.07 2.36 4.34
C VAL A 171 -0.54 0.93 4.34
N MET A 172 0.53 0.71 3.60
CA MET A 172 1.24 -0.57 3.60
C MET A 172 2.14 -0.69 4.83
N LEU A 173 2.14 -1.84 5.47
CA LEU A 173 3.06 -2.23 6.53
C LEU A 173 3.79 -3.50 6.13
N GLY A 174 5.10 -3.53 6.31
CA GLY A 174 5.95 -4.63 5.83
C GLY A 174 6.54 -4.36 4.44
N MET A 175 7.12 -5.39 3.86
CA MET A 175 7.79 -5.33 2.56
C MET A 175 7.01 -6.19 1.55
N PRO A 176 6.12 -5.60 0.75
CA PRO A 176 5.23 -6.38 -0.11
C PRO A 176 5.95 -7.17 -1.21
N GLY A 177 7.19 -6.80 -1.57
CA GLY A 177 7.95 -7.54 -2.58
C GLY A 177 7.14 -7.83 -3.84
N ASN A 178 7.10 -9.10 -4.23
CA ASN A 178 6.28 -9.61 -5.33
C ASN A 178 4.91 -10.17 -4.86
N GLY A 179 4.58 -9.94 -3.60
CA GLY A 179 3.33 -10.41 -3.00
C GLY A 179 2.10 -9.63 -3.49
N SER A 180 0.95 -10.26 -3.34
CA SER A 180 -0.36 -9.72 -3.70
C SER A 180 -1.41 -10.08 -2.66
N TRP A 181 -2.51 -9.36 -2.63
CA TRP A 181 -3.74 -9.90 -2.09
C TRP A 181 -4.34 -10.90 -3.08
N ARG A 182 -4.88 -12.01 -2.60
CA ARG A 182 -5.39 -13.10 -3.43
C ARG A 182 -6.84 -13.39 -3.11
N GLY A 183 -7.75 -12.90 -3.94
CA GLY A 183 -9.19 -13.10 -3.78
C GLY A 183 -9.66 -14.53 -4.07
N GLY A 184 -8.88 -15.30 -4.78
CA GLY A 184 -9.16 -16.68 -5.12
C GLY A 184 -7.93 -17.38 -5.67
N GLU A 185 -8.00 -18.71 -5.73
CA GLU A 185 -6.96 -19.59 -6.30
C GLU A 185 -7.60 -20.55 -7.30
N GLY A 186 -6.79 -21.06 -8.20
CA GLY A 186 -7.14 -22.15 -9.11
C GLY A 186 -7.47 -21.71 -10.53
N GLY A 187 -7.57 -22.69 -11.42
CA GLY A 187 -7.77 -22.49 -12.84
C GLY A 187 -6.52 -22.08 -13.60
N THR A 188 -6.71 -21.85 -14.90
CA THR A 188 -5.65 -21.43 -15.83
C THR A 188 -5.80 -19.95 -16.20
N ILE A 189 -6.89 -19.31 -15.77
CA ILE A 189 -7.18 -17.89 -16.00
C ILE A 189 -7.06 -17.14 -14.68
N LEU A 190 -6.28 -16.04 -14.69
CA LEU A 190 -6.10 -15.15 -13.56
C LEU A 190 -6.27 -13.71 -14.01
N ALA A 191 -6.96 -12.91 -13.22
CA ALA A 191 -6.96 -11.46 -13.38
C ALA A 191 -6.04 -10.80 -12.34
N ILE A 192 -5.51 -9.62 -12.70
CA ILE A 192 -4.78 -8.74 -11.77
C ILE A 192 -5.34 -7.34 -11.84
N ALA A 193 -5.43 -6.66 -10.68
CA ALA A 193 -5.89 -5.28 -10.58
C ALA A 193 -4.99 -4.47 -9.64
N GLU A 194 -5.13 -3.15 -9.67
CA GLU A 194 -4.37 -2.28 -8.78
C GLU A 194 -4.88 -2.35 -7.34
N GLY A 195 -6.15 -2.10 -7.13
CA GLY A 195 -6.78 -1.97 -5.83
C GLY A 195 -7.47 -3.25 -5.37
N PHE A 196 -7.58 -3.41 -4.04
CA PHE A 196 -8.30 -4.50 -3.42
C PHE A 196 -9.78 -4.52 -3.84
N GLU A 197 -10.45 -3.36 -3.75
CA GLU A 197 -11.87 -3.24 -4.07
C GLU A 197 -12.15 -3.52 -5.55
N THR A 198 -11.29 -3.02 -6.44
CA THR A 198 -11.36 -3.29 -7.89
C THR A 198 -11.20 -4.78 -8.19
N ALA A 199 -10.22 -5.43 -7.53
CA ALA A 199 -9.96 -6.85 -7.75
C ALA A 199 -11.12 -7.75 -7.28
N ASP A 200 -11.67 -7.48 -6.09
CA ASP A 200 -12.78 -8.27 -5.56
C ASP A 200 -14.07 -8.04 -6.37
N ALA A 201 -14.34 -6.79 -6.77
CA ALA A 201 -15.46 -6.48 -7.65
C ALA A 201 -15.34 -7.17 -9.02
N PHE A 202 -14.15 -7.15 -9.63
CA PHE A 202 -13.89 -7.87 -10.88
C PHE A 202 -14.17 -9.38 -10.74
N ALA A 203 -13.66 -9.98 -9.67
CA ALA A 203 -13.85 -11.40 -9.42
C ALA A 203 -15.32 -11.78 -9.25
N ARG A 204 -16.10 -10.96 -8.55
CA ARG A 204 -17.54 -11.17 -8.35
C ARG A 204 -18.32 -11.07 -9.65
N LEU A 205 -18.03 -10.05 -10.46
CA LEU A 205 -18.76 -9.79 -11.71
C LEU A 205 -18.46 -10.80 -12.81
N ASN A 206 -17.22 -11.33 -12.82
CA ASN A 206 -16.76 -12.18 -13.94
C ASN A 206 -16.55 -13.64 -13.55
N ALA A 207 -16.71 -14.02 -12.28
CA ALA A 207 -16.39 -15.35 -11.74
C ALA A 207 -14.95 -15.83 -12.05
N ILE A 208 -14.00 -14.89 -12.14
CA ILE A 208 -12.58 -15.15 -12.43
C ILE A 208 -11.76 -14.70 -11.21
N PRO A 209 -10.86 -15.55 -10.67
CA PRO A 209 -9.96 -15.14 -9.61
C PRO A 209 -9.19 -13.88 -10.00
N CYS A 210 -9.18 -12.88 -9.11
CA CYS A 210 -8.46 -11.63 -9.33
C CYS A 210 -7.55 -11.33 -8.13
N TRP A 211 -6.29 -11.00 -8.40
CA TRP A 211 -5.33 -10.60 -7.39
C TRP A 211 -5.09 -9.10 -7.42
N ALA A 212 -4.92 -8.49 -6.25
CA ALA A 212 -4.60 -7.06 -6.16
C ALA A 212 -3.12 -6.84 -5.87
N SER A 213 -2.50 -5.95 -6.65
CA SER A 213 -1.12 -5.49 -6.42
C SER A 213 -1.02 -4.52 -5.25
N LEU A 214 -2.12 -3.86 -4.88
CA LEU A 214 -2.23 -2.85 -3.82
C LEU A 214 -1.35 -1.62 -4.09
N GLY A 215 -1.36 -1.17 -5.33
CA GLY A 215 -0.71 0.03 -5.85
C GLY A 215 -0.28 -0.09 -7.31
N ALA A 216 -0.55 0.94 -8.13
CA ALA A 216 -0.30 0.96 -9.58
C ALA A 216 1.14 0.59 -9.95
N ARG A 217 2.12 1.07 -9.17
CA ARG A 217 3.55 0.79 -9.42
C ARG A 217 3.97 -0.66 -9.18
N ARG A 218 3.07 -1.48 -8.63
CA ARG A 218 3.33 -2.88 -8.30
C ARG A 218 2.61 -3.85 -9.22
N LEU A 219 1.73 -3.38 -10.11
CA LEU A 219 0.94 -4.23 -10.98
C LEU A 219 1.79 -5.18 -11.85
N ASN A 220 3.01 -4.77 -12.22
CA ASN A 220 3.97 -5.58 -12.96
C ASN A 220 5.00 -6.31 -12.06
N GLN A 221 4.73 -6.47 -10.76
CA GLN A 221 5.69 -7.10 -9.83
C GLN A 221 5.15 -8.39 -9.21
N LEU A 222 3.94 -8.81 -9.55
CA LEU A 222 3.33 -10.00 -8.97
C LEU A 222 3.95 -11.28 -9.53
N ILE A 223 4.04 -12.32 -8.72
CA ILE A 223 4.43 -13.64 -9.20
C ILE A 223 3.19 -14.32 -9.79
N ILE A 224 3.14 -14.39 -11.13
CA ILE A 224 2.07 -15.10 -11.84
C ILE A 224 2.48 -16.58 -11.97
N PRO A 225 1.70 -17.52 -11.43
CA PRO A 225 2.02 -18.96 -11.50
C PRO A 225 2.19 -19.44 -12.95
N SER A 226 3.06 -20.43 -13.13
CA SER A 226 3.30 -21.01 -14.46
C SER A 226 2.09 -21.75 -15.03
N ALA A 227 1.20 -22.24 -14.17
CA ALA A 227 -0.06 -22.88 -14.57
C ALA A 227 -1.09 -21.90 -15.18
N ILE A 228 -0.88 -20.59 -15.09
CA ILE A 228 -1.76 -19.60 -15.72
C ILE A 228 -1.38 -19.49 -17.19
N ASP A 229 -2.34 -19.77 -18.07
CA ASP A 229 -2.24 -19.60 -19.51
C ASP A 229 -2.89 -18.30 -20.03
N THR A 230 -3.81 -17.73 -19.26
CA THR A 230 -4.47 -16.46 -19.59
C THR A 230 -4.42 -15.48 -18.43
N LEU A 231 -3.78 -14.34 -18.64
CA LEU A 231 -3.70 -13.23 -17.69
C LEU A 231 -4.55 -12.06 -18.15
N LEU A 232 -5.54 -11.69 -17.32
CA LEU A 232 -6.36 -10.51 -17.55
C LEU A 232 -5.83 -9.34 -16.71
N ILE A 233 -5.67 -8.17 -17.32
CA ILE A 233 -5.28 -6.94 -16.61
C ILE A 233 -6.53 -6.08 -16.43
N ALA A 234 -7.16 -6.18 -15.26
CA ALA A 234 -8.33 -5.39 -14.87
C ALA A 234 -7.88 -3.96 -14.46
N GLN A 235 -7.48 -3.19 -15.47
CA GLN A 235 -6.95 -1.84 -15.28
C GLN A 235 -8.05 -0.83 -14.96
N ASP A 236 -7.68 0.26 -14.26
CA ASP A 236 -8.54 1.43 -14.09
C ASP A 236 -8.55 2.30 -15.36
N ASN A 237 -9.64 3.00 -15.62
CA ASN A 237 -9.83 3.85 -16.80
C ASN A 237 -9.17 5.25 -16.70
N ASP A 238 -8.17 5.39 -15.84
CA ASP A 238 -7.40 6.64 -15.76
C ASP A 238 -5.99 6.51 -16.39
N ALA A 239 -5.26 7.61 -16.46
CA ALA A 239 -3.95 7.64 -17.09
C ALA A 239 -2.90 6.82 -16.31
N GLU A 240 -3.04 6.69 -14.98
CA GLU A 240 -2.13 5.88 -14.16
C GLU A 240 -2.39 4.39 -14.37
N GLY A 241 -3.68 3.98 -14.36
CA GLY A 241 -4.10 2.60 -14.62
C GLY A 241 -3.67 2.11 -16.01
N ARG A 242 -3.83 2.93 -17.06
CA ARG A 242 -3.35 2.60 -18.41
C ARG A 242 -1.85 2.39 -18.44
N ARG A 243 -1.05 3.32 -17.87
CA ARG A 243 0.42 3.18 -17.81
C ARG A 243 0.88 1.99 -16.98
N ALA A 244 0.18 1.66 -15.91
CA ALA A 244 0.47 0.47 -15.12
C ALA A 244 0.21 -0.81 -15.91
N ALA A 245 -0.91 -0.85 -16.65
CA ALA A 245 -1.27 -1.96 -17.52
C ALA A 245 -0.28 -2.14 -18.68
N ASP A 246 0.20 -1.05 -19.33
CA ASP A 246 1.24 -1.11 -20.37
C ASP A 246 2.51 -1.80 -19.84
N LYS A 247 2.96 -1.41 -18.65
CA LYS A 247 4.14 -1.99 -18.01
C LYS A 247 3.93 -3.46 -17.63
N ALA A 248 2.74 -3.79 -17.12
CA ALA A 248 2.41 -5.16 -16.74
C ALA A 248 2.36 -6.08 -17.97
N GLU A 249 1.74 -5.65 -19.07
CA GLU A 249 1.67 -6.39 -20.32
C GLU A 249 3.07 -6.70 -20.89
N ILE A 250 3.97 -5.72 -20.88
CA ILE A 250 5.36 -5.92 -21.34
C ILE A 250 6.10 -6.90 -20.41
N HIS A 251 5.94 -6.73 -19.09
CA HIS A 251 6.68 -7.49 -18.09
C HIS A 251 6.29 -8.97 -18.06
N TYR A 252 5.00 -9.28 -18.23
CA TYR A 252 4.50 -10.67 -18.11
C TYR A 252 4.57 -11.47 -19.40
N ARG A 253 5.02 -10.88 -20.51
CA ARG A 253 5.18 -11.62 -21.77
C ARG A 253 6.08 -12.83 -21.58
N ARG A 254 5.53 -14.02 -21.85
CA ARG A 254 6.26 -15.30 -21.85
C ARG A 254 5.57 -16.28 -22.80
N PRO A 255 6.28 -17.29 -23.34
CA PRO A 255 5.67 -18.34 -24.12
C PRO A 255 4.53 -19.04 -23.34
N GLY A 256 3.43 -19.33 -24.01
CA GLY A 256 2.28 -20.02 -23.41
C GLY A 256 1.37 -19.16 -22.53
N LEU A 257 1.66 -17.85 -22.36
CA LEU A 257 0.78 -16.93 -21.64
C LEU A 257 0.10 -15.95 -22.59
N THR A 258 -1.22 -16.02 -22.68
CA THR A 258 -2.05 -15.01 -23.34
C THR A 258 -2.33 -13.86 -22.36
N ILE A 259 -2.04 -12.63 -22.75
CA ILE A 259 -2.32 -11.44 -21.93
C ILE A 259 -3.41 -10.62 -22.61
N ARG A 260 -4.46 -10.28 -21.86
CA ARG A 260 -5.56 -9.44 -22.34
C ARG A 260 -5.85 -8.33 -21.36
N ARG A 261 -6.21 -7.16 -21.87
CA ARG A 261 -6.72 -6.07 -21.06
C ARG A 261 -8.21 -6.23 -20.83
N ALA A 262 -8.63 -5.98 -19.61
CA ALA A 262 -10.02 -6.03 -19.18
C ALA A 262 -10.38 -4.71 -18.45
N PRO A 263 -10.39 -3.55 -19.15
CA PRO A 263 -10.85 -2.30 -18.55
C PRO A 263 -12.34 -2.39 -18.21
N PRO A 264 -12.83 -1.63 -17.24
CA PRO A 264 -14.27 -1.48 -17.04
C PRO A 264 -14.90 -0.76 -18.24
N PRO A 265 -16.24 -0.84 -18.43
CA PRO A 265 -16.93 -0.05 -19.45
C PRO A 265 -16.57 1.45 -19.34
N ALA A 266 -16.49 2.15 -20.48
CA ALA A 266 -15.91 3.50 -20.57
C ALA A 266 -16.51 4.54 -19.60
N LYS A 267 -17.79 4.37 -19.22
CA LYS A 267 -18.46 5.27 -18.26
C LYS A 267 -18.03 5.10 -16.81
N PHE A 268 -17.29 4.03 -16.48
CA PHE A 268 -16.84 3.75 -15.12
C PHE A 268 -15.33 3.93 -14.98
N LYS A 269 -14.90 4.41 -13.83
CA LYS A 269 -13.49 4.57 -13.53
C LYS A 269 -12.78 3.22 -13.29
N ASP A 270 -13.43 2.34 -12.55
CA ASP A 270 -12.90 1.05 -12.11
C ASP A 270 -14.01 0.01 -11.96
N TRP A 271 -13.66 -1.26 -11.75
CA TRP A 271 -14.62 -2.34 -11.59
C TRP A 271 -15.44 -2.26 -10.30
N ALA A 272 -14.96 -1.58 -9.26
CA ALA A 272 -15.75 -1.34 -8.06
C ALA A 272 -16.96 -0.45 -8.39
N LYS A 273 -16.79 0.54 -9.28
CA LYS A 273 -17.90 1.38 -9.77
C LYS A 273 -18.88 0.64 -10.67
N VAL A 274 -18.40 -0.36 -11.41
CA VAL A 274 -19.31 -1.25 -12.17
C VAL A 274 -20.17 -2.06 -11.21
N LEU A 275 -19.57 -2.65 -10.17
CA LEU A 275 -20.30 -3.41 -9.17
C LEU A 275 -21.33 -2.55 -8.43
N ASP A 276 -20.97 -1.32 -8.04
CA ASP A 276 -21.89 -0.37 -7.42
C ASP A 276 -23.15 -0.15 -8.29
N ALA A 277 -22.97 0.04 -9.60
CA ALA A 277 -24.08 0.26 -10.53
C ALA A 277 -24.95 -0.99 -10.70
N VAL A 278 -24.34 -2.17 -10.87
CA VAL A 278 -25.08 -3.44 -11.05
C VAL A 278 -25.95 -3.73 -9.83
N VAL A 279 -25.42 -3.51 -8.61
CA VAL A 279 -26.21 -3.75 -7.39
C VAL A 279 -27.36 -2.74 -7.24
N GLN A 280 -27.15 -1.48 -7.64
CA GLN A 280 -28.22 -0.48 -7.64
C GLN A 280 -29.34 -0.84 -8.62
N ASP A 281 -29.00 -1.28 -9.84
CA ASP A 281 -29.98 -1.68 -10.85
C ASP A 281 -30.82 -2.91 -10.44
N ILE A 282 -30.28 -3.82 -9.62
CA ILE A 282 -31.00 -5.01 -9.11
C ILE A 282 -31.92 -4.63 -7.93
N SER A 283 -31.66 -3.52 -7.26
CA SER A 283 -32.38 -3.10 -6.04
C SER A 283 -33.60 -2.21 -6.34
N VAL A 284 -33.87 -1.92 -7.61
CA VAL A 284 -35.03 -1.19 -8.14
C VAL A 284 -36.02 -2.18 -8.78
#